data_956905541bfedf66174f037209f63364
#
_entry.id   956905541bfedf66174f037209f63364
#
_cell.length_a   1.000
_cell.length_b   1.000
_cell.length_c   1.000
_cell.angle_alpha   90.00
_cell.angle_beta   90.00
_cell.angle_gamma   90.00
#
_symmetry.space_group_name_H-M   'P 1'
#
loop_
_entity.id
_entity.type
_entity.pdbx_description
1 polymer ?
#
loop_
_entity_poly.entity_id
_entity_poly.type
_entity_poly.pdbx_seq_one_letter_code
_entity_poly.pdbx_strand_id
1 'polypeptide(L)'
;MRAATGVQYELTAETPSGPAAAVITEVAAGLRAYSVNGIDLVETFPAESPPPKGAGIVLVPWPNRIRDGVWVQRGVKRQLALSEPALRNASHGLLRFAPYREIGRTPGSVSLAATVFPQTGYPFQLDTEVTYALVADGLEVTHVLRNVGEADAPVALGTHPYLKIGDVPTGDLVLRLAAGTHIEVDDRMNPVGESPVDGTPFDLRAGRRVGDLDLDDGFGAVEATDGRGEHSLTAPDGRSVILWGDENMRYVQAFTPRNFPITVGDGEPVTGQAVAIEPMTAPANAFNTGAGLRWLTPGETWTVRWGIRHRGF
;
A
#
# COMPACT_ATOMS: atom_id res chain seq x y z
N MET A 1 12.92 -0.35 -25.50
CA MET A 1 13.18 -1.42 -24.47
C MET A 1 11.88 -1.62 -23.70
N ARG A 2 11.53 -2.82 -23.24
CA ARG A 2 10.32 -3.03 -22.41
C ARG A 2 10.58 -2.44 -21.03
N ALA A 3 9.60 -1.70 -20.45
CA ALA A 3 9.69 -1.18 -19.09
C ALA A 3 9.88 -2.31 -18.06
N ALA A 4 10.62 -2.05 -16.98
CA ALA A 4 10.92 -3.04 -15.95
C ALA A 4 9.66 -3.59 -15.26
N THR A 5 8.60 -2.76 -15.20
CA THR A 5 7.30 -3.11 -14.61
C THR A 5 6.23 -3.44 -15.67
N GLY A 6 6.64 -3.77 -16.89
CA GLY A 6 5.75 -4.17 -17.98
C GLY A 6 5.00 -3.01 -18.61
N VAL A 7 3.76 -3.27 -19.07
CA VAL A 7 2.90 -2.25 -19.67
C VAL A 7 2.64 -1.14 -18.65
N GLN A 8 2.65 0.11 -19.14
CA GLN A 8 2.33 1.30 -18.36
C GLN A 8 0.94 1.78 -18.80
N TYR A 9 -0.03 1.71 -17.90
CA TYR A 9 -1.40 2.15 -18.14
C TYR A 9 -1.54 3.60 -17.71
N GLU A 10 -1.50 4.50 -18.67
CA GLU A 10 -1.69 5.94 -18.46
C GLU A 10 -3.18 6.26 -18.37
N LEU A 11 -3.57 6.97 -17.32
CA LEU A 11 -4.91 7.47 -17.07
C LEU A 11 -4.90 8.98 -17.07
N THR A 12 -5.93 9.61 -17.64
CA THR A 12 -6.11 11.06 -17.64
C THR A 12 -7.58 11.44 -17.43
N ALA A 13 -7.82 12.49 -16.68
CA ALA A 13 -9.16 13.07 -16.49
C ALA A 13 -9.07 14.56 -16.22
N GLU A 14 -10.10 15.31 -16.66
CA GLU A 14 -10.30 16.69 -16.20
C GLU A 14 -11.04 16.68 -14.87
N THR A 15 -10.54 17.40 -13.90
CA THR A 15 -11.12 17.54 -12.56
C THR A 15 -11.34 19.01 -12.19
N PRO A 16 -12.13 19.31 -11.15
CA PRO A 16 -12.26 20.69 -10.66
C PRO A 16 -10.95 21.35 -10.23
N SER A 17 -9.95 20.56 -9.86
CA SER A 17 -8.59 21.03 -9.50
C SER A 17 -7.63 21.12 -10.69
N GLY A 18 -8.11 20.87 -11.92
CA GLY A 18 -7.31 20.82 -13.14
C GLY A 18 -7.09 19.38 -13.64
N PRO A 19 -6.24 19.22 -14.67
CA PRO A 19 -5.98 17.90 -15.25
C PRO A 19 -5.33 16.96 -14.23
N ALA A 20 -5.87 15.74 -14.13
CA ALA A 20 -5.31 14.66 -13.32
C ALA A 20 -4.73 13.57 -14.22
N ALA A 21 -3.60 12.99 -13.82
CA ALA A 21 -2.96 11.89 -14.52
C ALA A 21 -2.46 10.83 -13.53
N ALA A 22 -2.53 9.56 -13.92
CA ALA A 22 -1.92 8.47 -13.17
C ALA A 22 -1.30 7.44 -14.11
N VAL A 23 -0.27 6.73 -13.62
CA VAL A 23 0.36 5.62 -14.32
C VAL A 23 0.32 4.38 -13.45
N ILE A 24 -0.36 3.34 -13.94
CA ILE A 24 -0.45 2.04 -13.29
C ILE A 24 0.41 1.05 -14.05
N THR A 25 1.12 0.17 -13.35
CA THR A 25 2.02 -0.80 -13.99
C THR A 25 1.39 -2.19 -14.12
N GLU A 26 1.76 -2.93 -15.17
CA GLU A 26 1.37 -4.33 -15.36
C GLU A 26 1.84 -5.21 -14.18
N VAL A 27 3.10 -5.04 -13.77
CA VAL A 27 3.67 -5.80 -12.66
C VAL A 27 3.13 -5.25 -11.34
N ALA A 28 2.61 -6.15 -10.50
CA ALA A 28 2.03 -5.87 -9.19
C ALA A 28 0.84 -4.90 -9.19
N ALA A 29 0.27 -4.57 -10.37
CA ALA A 29 -0.76 -3.53 -10.53
C ALA A 29 -0.39 -2.23 -9.79
N GLY A 30 0.89 -1.83 -9.86
CA GLY A 30 1.47 -0.79 -9.01
C GLY A 30 1.09 0.62 -9.44
N LEU A 31 0.81 1.49 -8.48
CA LEU A 31 0.65 2.95 -8.70
C LEU A 31 2.05 3.59 -8.83
N ARG A 32 2.52 3.82 -10.07
CA ARG A 32 3.83 4.39 -10.35
C ARG A 32 3.86 5.92 -10.29
N ALA A 33 2.78 6.56 -10.73
CA ALA A 33 2.66 8.02 -10.74
C ALA A 33 1.21 8.42 -10.53
N TYR A 34 1.01 9.55 -9.85
CA TYR A 34 -0.26 10.24 -9.75
C TYR A 34 -0.01 11.73 -9.54
N SER A 35 -0.59 12.56 -10.40
CA SER A 35 -0.47 14.01 -10.34
C SER A 35 -1.82 14.70 -10.58
N VAL A 36 -1.95 15.90 -10.05
CA VAL A 36 -3.08 16.81 -10.27
C VAL A 36 -2.54 18.19 -10.58
N ASN A 37 -3.04 18.79 -11.66
CA ASN A 37 -2.61 20.12 -12.14
C ASN A 37 -1.06 20.21 -12.28
N GLY A 38 -0.43 19.11 -12.74
CA GLY A 38 1.02 19.02 -12.90
C GLY A 38 1.82 18.86 -11.59
N ILE A 39 1.15 18.70 -10.45
CA ILE A 39 1.78 18.51 -9.14
C ILE A 39 1.73 17.02 -8.77
N ASP A 40 2.88 16.38 -8.58
CA ASP A 40 2.97 14.98 -8.17
C ASP A 40 2.48 14.79 -6.74
N LEU A 41 1.64 13.77 -6.51
CA LEU A 41 1.08 13.40 -5.20
C LEU A 41 1.62 12.06 -4.69
N VAL A 42 2.37 11.34 -5.52
CA VAL A 42 3.13 10.14 -5.15
C VAL A 42 4.56 10.25 -5.68
N GLU A 43 5.50 9.60 -5.00
CA GLU A 43 6.85 9.44 -5.53
C GLU A 43 6.82 8.57 -6.78
N THR A 44 7.42 9.06 -7.85
CA THR A 44 7.53 8.36 -9.14
C THR A 44 8.93 7.77 -9.30
N PHE A 45 9.06 6.85 -10.26
CA PHE A 45 10.36 6.26 -10.62
C PHE A 45 10.41 5.99 -12.13
N PRO A 46 11.61 5.92 -12.74
CA PRO A 46 11.77 5.64 -14.16
C PRO A 46 11.11 4.30 -14.57
N ALA A 47 10.49 4.26 -15.76
CA ALA A 47 9.84 3.04 -16.26
C ALA A 47 10.81 1.85 -16.42
N GLU A 48 12.09 2.14 -16.60
CA GLU A 48 13.20 1.18 -16.75
C GLU A 48 13.65 0.59 -15.42
N SER A 49 13.22 1.16 -14.29
CA SER A 49 13.60 0.74 -12.95
C SER A 49 12.53 -0.14 -12.30
N PRO A 50 12.91 -1.14 -11.48
CA PRO A 50 11.93 -1.79 -10.60
C PRO A 50 11.41 -0.80 -9.56
N PRO A 51 10.21 -1.05 -8.95
CA PRO A 51 9.67 -0.19 -7.91
C PRO A 51 10.64 -0.09 -6.73
N PRO A 52 11.19 1.09 -6.43
CA PRO A 52 12.13 1.24 -5.33
C PRO A 52 11.38 0.98 -4.01
N LYS A 53 11.96 0.12 -3.15
CA LYS A 53 11.38 -0.25 -1.85
C LYS A 53 9.90 -0.65 -1.91
N GLY A 54 9.45 -1.25 -3.02
CA GLY A 54 8.07 -1.66 -3.21
C GLY A 54 7.09 -0.53 -3.55
N ALA A 55 7.57 0.61 -4.05
CA ALA A 55 6.71 1.77 -4.34
C ALA A 55 5.49 1.41 -5.19
N GLY A 56 4.30 1.71 -4.64
CA GLY A 56 3.00 1.60 -5.28
C GLY A 56 2.44 0.19 -5.44
N ILE A 57 3.18 -0.89 -5.11
CA ILE A 57 2.73 -2.27 -5.37
C ILE A 57 1.51 -2.67 -4.54
N VAL A 58 0.68 -3.57 -5.10
CA VAL A 58 -0.41 -4.24 -4.40
C VAL A 58 0.11 -5.46 -3.66
N LEU A 59 -0.31 -5.62 -2.40
CA LEU A 59 0.18 -6.63 -1.45
C LEU A 59 -0.91 -7.69 -1.24
N VAL A 60 -0.85 -8.80 -1.97
CA VAL A 60 -1.83 -9.90 -1.98
C VAL A 60 -1.11 -11.25 -1.98
N PRO A 61 -1.55 -12.24 -1.19
CA PRO A 61 -2.70 -12.31 -0.28
C PRO A 61 -2.36 -11.94 1.18
N TRP A 62 -1.28 -11.25 1.45
CA TRP A 62 -0.96 -10.62 2.74
C TRP A 62 -0.07 -9.39 2.54
N PRO A 63 -0.29 -8.32 3.30
CA PRO A 63 0.66 -7.22 3.41
C PRO A 63 1.76 -7.55 4.42
N ASN A 64 2.84 -6.79 4.38
CA ASN A 64 3.93 -6.86 5.34
C ASN A 64 4.50 -8.29 5.50
N ARG A 65 4.96 -8.71 6.67
CA ARG A 65 5.81 -9.87 6.93
C ARG A 65 5.04 -11.05 7.52
N ILE A 66 5.46 -12.28 7.17
CA ILE A 66 5.13 -13.52 7.89
C ILE A 66 6.43 -14.06 8.48
N ARG A 67 6.49 -14.18 9.80
CA ARG A 67 7.67 -14.64 10.57
C ARG A 67 8.17 -15.98 10.06
N ASP A 68 9.47 -16.09 9.74
CA ASP A 68 10.12 -17.28 9.19
C ASP A 68 9.47 -17.82 7.89
N GLY A 69 8.53 -17.09 7.29
CA GLY A 69 7.66 -17.60 6.24
C GLY A 69 6.79 -18.79 6.69
N VAL A 70 6.67 -19.00 8.00
CA VAL A 70 5.95 -20.14 8.57
C VAL A 70 4.61 -19.72 9.15
N TRP A 71 3.60 -20.50 8.88
CA TRP A 71 2.29 -20.38 9.52
C TRP A 71 1.64 -21.75 9.68
N VAL A 72 0.60 -21.83 10.52
CA VAL A 72 -0.07 -23.11 10.82
C VAL A 72 -1.55 -23.00 10.50
N GLN A 73 -2.03 -23.92 9.64
CA GLN A 73 -3.44 -24.05 9.31
C GLN A 73 -3.98 -25.38 9.82
N ARG A 74 -4.93 -25.37 10.76
CA ARG A 74 -5.58 -26.60 11.27
C ARG A 74 -4.55 -27.66 11.67
N GLY A 75 -3.47 -27.26 12.31
CA GLY A 75 -2.37 -28.14 12.73
C GLY A 75 -1.34 -28.49 11.64
N VAL A 76 -1.55 -28.08 10.40
CA VAL A 76 -0.60 -28.31 9.29
C VAL A 76 0.33 -27.12 9.18
N LYS A 77 1.63 -27.34 9.36
CA LYS A 77 2.67 -26.34 9.15
C LYS A 77 2.84 -26.05 7.66
N ARG A 78 2.82 -24.77 7.30
CA ARG A 78 3.02 -24.24 5.95
C ARG A 78 4.31 -23.44 5.90
N GLN A 79 5.10 -23.61 4.84
CA GLN A 79 6.34 -22.84 4.61
C GLN A 79 6.22 -22.05 3.32
N LEU A 80 6.19 -20.72 3.44
CA LEU A 80 6.28 -19.77 2.34
C LEU A 80 7.75 -19.54 1.96
N ALA A 81 8.01 -19.14 0.73
CA ALA A 81 9.33 -18.69 0.32
C ALA A 81 9.74 -17.42 1.09
N LEU A 82 10.99 -17.36 1.55
CA LEU A 82 11.53 -16.18 2.22
C LEU A 82 11.88 -15.13 1.16
N SER A 83 11.05 -14.12 1.02
CA SER A 83 11.25 -13.01 0.08
C SER A 83 12.07 -11.85 0.68
N GLU A 84 12.30 -11.88 1.99
CA GLU A 84 13.16 -10.97 2.76
C GLU A 84 14.17 -11.79 3.57
N PRO A 85 15.21 -12.37 2.92
CA PRO A 85 16.12 -13.34 3.56
C PRO A 85 16.89 -12.76 4.74
N ALA A 86 17.26 -11.47 4.70
CA ALA A 86 18.03 -10.80 5.76
C ALA A 86 17.29 -10.81 7.11
N LEU A 87 15.96 -10.67 7.10
CA LEU A 87 15.10 -10.72 8.27
C LEU A 87 14.38 -12.09 8.41
N ARG A 88 14.64 -13.03 7.48
CA ARG A 88 14.04 -14.36 7.44
C ARG A 88 12.51 -14.31 7.41
N ASN A 89 11.92 -13.40 6.64
CA ASN A 89 10.49 -13.24 6.51
C ASN A 89 9.98 -13.52 5.08
N ALA A 90 8.73 -13.96 4.95
CA ALA A 90 7.98 -13.87 3.73
C ALA A 90 7.21 -12.54 3.73
N SER A 91 7.49 -11.67 2.75
CA SER A 91 7.00 -10.29 2.74
C SER A 91 6.17 -9.97 1.50
N HIS A 92 5.08 -9.23 1.70
CA HIS A 92 4.25 -8.58 0.68
C HIS A 92 3.56 -9.53 -0.33
N GLY A 93 3.14 -10.70 0.15
CA GLY A 93 2.31 -11.61 -0.63
C GLY A 93 3.03 -12.33 -1.78
N LEU A 94 2.24 -12.78 -2.74
CA LEU A 94 2.71 -13.66 -3.83
C LEU A 94 2.68 -12.97 -5.20
N LEU A 95 2.04 -11.80 -5.31
CA LEU A 95 1.84 -11.10 -6.59
C LEU A 95 2.71 -9.85 -6.76
N ARG A 96 3.62 -9.54 -5.82
CA ARG A 96 4.48 -8.34 -5.87
C ARG A 96 5.39 -8.24 -7.10
N PHE A 97 5.63 -9.35 -7.78
CA PHE A 97 6.41 -9.42 -9.03
C PHE A 97 5.64 -10.09 -10.17
N ALA A 98 4.34 -10.33 -9.98
CA ALA A 98 3.51 -10.97 -10.98
C ALA A 98 2.88 -9.93 -11.93
N PRO A 99 2.73 -10.26 -13.21
CA PRO A 99 1.98 -9.43 -14.13
C PRO A 99 0.48 -9.57 -13.84
N TYR A 100 -0.22 -8.45 -13.93
CA TYR A 100 -1.67 -8.39 -13.98
C TYR A 100 -2.09 -8.13 -15.43
N ARG A 101 -3.16 -8.77 -15.88
CA ARG A 101 -3.73 -8.55 -17.21
C ARG A 101 -4.82 -7.48 -17.16
N GLU A 102 -4.88 -6.64 -18.17
CA GLU A 102 -5.99 -5.69 -18.36
C GLU A 102 -7.30 -6.45 -18.60
N ILE A 103 -8.37 -6.05 -17.90
CA ILE A 103 -9.73 -6.57 -18.07
C ILE A 103 -10.74 -5.49 -18.45
N GLY A 104 -10.36 -4.22 -18.33
CA GLY A 104 -11.17 -3.08 -18.73
C GLY A 104 -10.40 -1.77 -18.63
N ARG A 105 -10.70 -0.82 -19.50
CA ARG A 105 -10.04 0.48 -19.52
C ARG A 105 -10.95 1.57 -20.09
N THR A 106 -10.84 2.76 -19.53
CA THR A 106 -11.32 4.04 -20.07
C THR A 106 -10.17 5.05 -20.04
N PRO A 107 -10.31 6.27 -20.56
CA PRO A 107 -9.27 7.29 -20.38
C PRO A 107 -8.91 7.56 -18.91
N GLY A 108 -9.91 7.56 -18.00
CA GLY A 108 -9.71 7.85 -16.58
C GLY A 108 -9.66 6.63 -15.65
N SER A 109 -9.70 5.40 -16.17
CA SER A 109 -9.70 4.21 -15.32
C SER A 109 -9.06 3.00 -15.99
N VAL A 110 -8.49 2.09 -15.18
CA VAL A 110 -8.04 0.77 -15.61
C VAL A 110 -8.40 -0.28 -14.57
N SER A 111 -8.86 -1.44 -15.04
CA SER A 111 -9.10 -2.64 -14.23
C SER A 111 -8.13 -3.73 -14.64
N LEU A 112 -7.39 -4.24 -13.67
CA LEU A 112 -6.36 -5.26 -13.84
C LEU A 112 -6.70 -6.49 -13.01
N ALA A 113 -6.39 -7.69 -13.51
CA ALA A 113 -6.66 -8.95 -12.81
C ALA A 113 -5.46 -9.87 -12.79
N ALA A 114 -5.32 -10.63 -11.71
CA ALA A 114 -4.34 -11.71 -11.57
C ALA A 114 -4.94 -12.87 -10.76
N THR A 115 -4.29 -14.03 -10.82
CA THR A 115 -4.67 -15.20 -10.02
C THR A 115 -3.49 -15.61 -9.14
N VAL A 116 -3.74 -15.76 -7.84
CA VAL A 116 -2.85 -16.50 -6.94
C VAL A 116 -3.13 -17.97 -7.15
N PHE A 117 -2.19 -18.69 -7.77
CA PHE A 117 -2.29 -20.13 -7.94
C PHE A 117 -1.78 -20.86 -6.69
N PRO A 118 -2.32 -22.06 -6.40
CA PRO A 118 -1.83 -22.91 -5.33
C PRO A 118 -0.32 -23.16 -5.46
N GLN A 119 0.41 -22.93 -4.39
CA GLN A 119 1.86 -23.10 -4.36
C GLN A 119 2.35 -23.50 -2.96
N THR A 120 3.64 -23.82 -2.86
CA THR A 120 4.27 -24.16 -1.57
C THR A 120 3.97 -23.08 -0.52
N GLY A 121 3.43 -23.50 0.62
CA GLY A 121 3.07 -22.63 1.73
C GLY A 121 1.72 -21.92 1.59
N TYR A 122 1.13 -21.85 0.40
CA TYR A 122 -0.19 -21.25 0.16
C TYR A 122 -0.99 -22.08 -0.86
N PRO A 123 -1.65 -23.18 -0.43
CA PRO A 123 -2.33 -24.11 -1.34
C PRO A 123 -3.76 -23.68 -1.69
N PHE A 124 -4.01 -22.39 -1.88
CA PHE A 124 -5.32 -21.83 -2.20
C PHE A 124 -5.27 -21.12 -3.55
N GLN A 125 -6.42 -21.02 -4.20
CA GLN A 125 -6.56 -20.30 -5.45
C GLN A 125 -7.47 -19.09 -5.26
N LEU A 126 -6.93 -17.90 -5.56
CA LEU A 126 -7.66 -16.63 -5.46
C LEU A 126 -7.57 -15.88 -6.78
N ASP A 127 -8.69 -15.41 -7.28
CA ASP A 127 -8.69 -14.33 -8.26
C ASP A 127 -8.67 -12.99 -7.54
N THR A 128 -7.88 -12.07 -8.05
CA THR A 128 -7.84 -10.68 -7.59
C THR A 128 -8.00 -9.72 -8.75
N GLU A 129 -8.82 -8.70 -8.54
CA GLU A 129 -9.00 -7.59 -9.46
C GLU A 129 -8.68 -6.30 -8.72
N VAL A 130 -8.10 -5.33 -9.43
CA VAL A 130 -7.89 -3.97 -8.92
C VAL A 130 -8.29 -2.97 -9.99
N THR A 131 -9.12 -2.01 -9.62
CA THR A 131 -9.55 -0.92 -10.48
C THR A 131 -9.03 0.38 -9.90
N TYR A 132 -8.29 1.14 -10.71
CA TYR A 132 -7.87 2.51 -10.46
C TYR A 132 -8.77 3.43 -11.27
N ALA A 133 -9.32 4.47 -10.64
CA ALA A 133 -10.17 5.45 -11.30
C ALA A 133 -9.86 6.87 -10.83
N LEU A 134 -9.57 7.77 -11.75
CA LEU A 134 -9.48 9.20 -11.50
C LEU A 134 -10.91 9.73 -11.31
N VAL A 135 -11.13 10.40 -10.17
CA VAL A 135 -12.42 10.98 -9.78
C VAL A 135 -12.27 12.48 -9.53
N ALA A 136 -13.38 13.17 -9.29
CA ALA A 136 -13.40 14.63 -9.19
C ALA A 136 -12.47 15.20 -8.09
N ASP A 137 -12.26 14.46 -7.00
CA ASP A 137 -11.48 14.89 -5.83
C ASP A 137 -10.27 14.00 -5.53
N GLY A 138 -9.89 13.11 -6.49
CA GLY A 138 -8.75 12.24 -6.25
C GLY A 138 -8.60 11.03 -7.17
N LEU A 139 -7.97 10.01 -6.62
CA LEU A 139 -7.83 8.66 -7.18
C LEU A 139 -8.54 7.67 -6.26
N GLU A 140 -9.48 6.90 -6.80
CA GLU A 140 -10.13 5.79 -6.09
C GLU A 140 -9.57 4.46 -6.56
N VAL A 141 -9.39 3.53 -5.61
CA VAL A 141 -8.89 2.19 -5.88
C VAL A 141 -9.83 1.17 -5.24
N THR A 142 -10.32 0.25 -6.06
CA THR A 142 -11.19 -0.85 -5.60
C THR A 142 -10.49 -2.17 -5.86
N HIS A 143 -10.34 -2.98 -4.82
CA HIS A 143 -9.87 -4.36 -4.91
C HIS A 143 -11.04 -5.31 -4.73
N VAL A 144 -11.07 -6.37 -5.55
CA VAL A 144 -12.00 -7.49 -5.42
C VAL A 144 -11.18 -8.77 -5.35
N LEU A 145 -11.33 -9.53 -4.27
CA LEU A 145 -10.71 -10.83 -4.08
C LEU A 145 -11.80 -11.89 -4.06
N ARG A 146 -11.63 -12.96 -4.82
CA ARG A 146 -12.55 -14.09 -4.88
C ARG A 146 -11.83 -15.39 -4.62
N ASN A 147 -12.33 -16.20 -3.71
CA ASN A 147 -11.87 -17.58 -3.56
C ASN A 147 -12.48 -18.45 -4.67
N VAL A 148 -11.64 -18.89 -5.60
CA VAL A 148 -12.01 -19.78 -6.70
C VAL A 148 -11.54 -21.22 -6.49
N GLY A 149 -10.95 -21.49 -5.31
CA GLY A 149 -10.57 -22.83 -4.87
C GLY A 149 -11.69 -23.56 -4.13
N GLU A 150 -11.37 -24.78 -3.62
CA GLU A 150 -12.32 -25.67 -2.96
C GLU A 150 -12.28 -25.60 -1.42
N ALA A 151 -11.33 -24.85 -0.85
CA ALA A 151 -11.14 -24.70 0.61
C ALA A 151 -11.14 -23.25 1.02
N ASP A 152 -11.48 -22.97 2.30
CA ASP A 152 -11.39 -21.64 2.87
C ASP A 152 -9.97 -21.10 2.76
N ALA A 153 -9.82 -19.94 2.16
CA ALA A 153 -8.53 -19.29 1.90
C ALA A 153 -8.31 -18.08 2.81
N PRO A 154 -7.17 -18.03 3.56
CA PRO A 154 -6.84 -16.87 4.36
C PRO A 154 -6.32 -15.75 3.46
N VAL A 155 -6.88 -14.56 3.62
CA VAL A 155 -6.49 -13.38 2.83
C VAL A 155 -6.36 -12.14 3.69
N ALA A 156 -5.42 -11.31 3.31
CA ALA A 156 -5.31 -9.92 3.71
C ALA A 156 -4.79 -9.10 2.53
N LEU A 157 -4.99 -7.80 2.57
CA LEU A 157 -4.65 -6.89 1.50
C LEU A 157 -3.94 -5.67 2.05
N GLY A 158 -3.01 -5.12 1.29
CA GLY A 158 -2.40 -3.82 1.50
C GLY A 158 -1.91 -3.21 0.19
N THR A 159 -1.40 -2.00 0.28
CA THR A 159 -0.76 -1.29 -0.83
C THR A 159 0.34 -0.38 -0.30
N HIS A 160 1.31 -0.01 -1.16
CA HIS A 160 2.56 0.61 -0.71
C HIS A 160 2.83 1.98 -1.37
N PRO A 161 1.86 2.95 -1.36
CA PRO A 161 2.08 4.25 -1.96
C PRO A 161 3.06 5.08 -1.14
N TYR A 162 3.99 5.75 -1.82
CA TYR A 162 4.82 6.82 -1.25
C TYR A 162 4.20 8.16 -1.62
N LEU A 163 3.73 8.89 -0.63
CA LEU A 163 3.04 10.17 -0.86
C LEU A 163 4.02 11.34 -0.88
N LYS A 164 3.69 12.36 -1.66
CA LYS A 164 4.42 13.63 -1.74
C LYS A 164 3.50 14.80 -2.06
N ILE A 165 4.01 16.01 -2.07
CA ILE A 165 3.32 17.22 -2.50
C ILE A 165 4.26 18.02 -3.43
N GLY A 166 4.28 17.66 -4.70
CA GLY A 166 5.15 18.29 -5.69
C GLY A 166 6.61 18.33 -5.25
N ASP A 167 7.23 19.50 -5.33
CA ASP A 167 8.64 19.71 -4.99
C ASP A 167 8.87 20.10 -3.53
N VAL A 168 7.82 20.08 -2.67
CA VAL A 168 8.01 20.34 -1.23
C VAL A 168 8.91 19.27 -0.64
N PRO A 169 10.02 19.63 0.02
CA PRO A 169 10.88 18.64 0.65
C PRO A 169 10.11 17.77 1.63
N THR A 170 10.21 16.45 1.49
CA THR A 170 9.43 15.49 2.29
C THR A 170 9.61 15.70 3.79
N GLY A 171 10.83 16.08 4.22
CA GLY A 171 11.11 16.40 5.61
C GLY A 171 10.35 17.61 6.17
N ASP A 172 9.81 18.49 5.31
CA ASP A 172 9.02 19.66 5.73
C ASP A 172 7.52 19.37 5.81
N LEU A 173 7.08 18.22 5.30
CA LEU A 173 5.70 17.79 5.39
C LEU A 173 5.35 17.36 6.81
N VAL A 174 4.08 17.50 7.19
CA VAL A 174 3.52 17.02 8.45
C VAL A 174 2.72 15.76 8.19
N LEU A 175 3.15 14.63 8.76
CA LEU A 175 2.46 13.34 8.72
C LEU A 175 1.45 13.26 9.88
N ARG A 176 0.19 12.97 9.55
CA ARG A 176 -0.87 12.63 10.51
C ARG A 176 -1.40 11.23 10.22
N LEU A 177 -1.45 10.38 11.24
CA LEU A 177 -2.09 9.06 11.18
C LEU A 177 -3.28 9.02 12.14
N ALA A 178 -4.46 8.62 11.65
CA ALA A 178 -5.65 8.40 12.46
C ALA A 178 -5.62 6.97 13.06
N ALA A 179 -4.61 6.66 13.86
CA ALA A 179 -4.41 5.35 14.45
C ALA A 179 -4.22 5.45 15.98
N GLY A 180 -4.87 4.58 16.73
CA GLY A 180 -4.90 4.61 18.19
C GLY A 180 -3.87 3.71 18.86
N THR A 181 -3.25 2.78 18.12
CA THR A 181 -2.26 1.84 18.65
C THR A 181 -1.02 1.76 17.79
N HIS A 182 0.12 1.45 18.41
CA HIS A 182 1.40 1.16 17.78
C HIS A 182 1.70 -0.34 17.92
N ILE A 183 2.19 -0.96 16.86
CA ILE A 183 2.57 -2.38 16.83
C ILE A 183 4.06 -2.48 17.12
N GLU A 184 4.40 -2.99 18.28
CA GLU A 184 5.78 -3.22 18.70
C GLU A 184 6.37 -4.41 17.94
N VAL A 185 7.61 -4.28 17.49
CA VAL A 185 8.30 -5.31 16.71
C VAL A 185 9.63 -5.73 17.33
N ASP A 186 10.04 -6.97 17.06
CA ASP A 186 11.40 -7.44 17.39
C ASP A 186 12.46 -6.94 16.37
N ASP A 187 13.72 -7.34 16.57
CA ASP A 187 14.85 -7.02 15.69
C ASP A 187 14.72 -7.56 14.25
N ARG A 188 13.74 -8.41 14.01
CA ARG A 188 13.38 -8.97 12.70
C ARG A 188 12.09 -8.37 12.13
N MET A 189 11.62 -7.27 12.73
CA MET A 189 10.41 -6.56 12.33
C MET A 189 9.13 -7.40 12.40
N ASN A 190 9.08 -8.36 13.32
CA ASN A 190 7.87 -9.17 13.58
C ASN A 190 7.15 -8.69 14.83
N PRO A 191 5.81 -8.59 14.81
CA PRO A 191 5.04 -8.13 15.95
C PRO A 191 5.29 -8.94 17.24
N VAL A 192 5.49 -8.23 18.34
CA VAL A 192 5.63 -8.78 19.69
C VAL A 192 4.64 -8.19 20.68
N GLY A 193 3.99 -7.08 20.34
CA GLY A 193 2.99 -6.41 21.15
C GLY A 193 2.21 -5.36 20.35
N GLU A 194 1.16 -4.83 20.95
CA GLU A 194 0.40 -3.69 20.46
C GLU A 194 -0.02 -2.85 21.68
N SER A 195 0.27 -1.55 21.67
CA SER A 195 0.02 -0.63 22.78
C SER A 195 -0.61 0.67 22.30
N PRO A 196 -1.39 1.37 23.17
CA PRO A 196 -1.92 2.69 22.84
C PRO A 196 -0.81 3.69 22.49
N VAL A 197 -1.09 4.58 21.52
CA VAL A 197 -0.13 5.64 21.14
C VAL A 197 -0.11 6.82 22.11
N ASP A 198 -1.11 6.94 22.99
CA ASP A 198 -1.28 8.08 23.89
C ASP A 198 -0.04 8.38 24.73
N GLY A 199 0.46 9.61 24.61
CA GLY A 199 1.64 10.08 25.35
C GLY A 199 2.97 9.47 24.92
N THR A 200 3.01 8.75 23.79
CA THR A 200 4.23 8.15 23.21
C THR A 200 4.75 8.94 22.03
N PRO A 201 6.00 8.70 21.60
CA PRO A 201 6.53 9.25 20.33
C PRO A 201 5.78 8.77 19.09
N PHE A 202 4.96 7.74 19.18
CA PHE A 202 4.17 7.18 18.09
C PHE A 202 2.77 7.80 17.96
N ASP A 203 2.40 8.75 18.83
CA ASP A 203 1.15 9.49 18.67
C ASP A 203 1.28 10.52 17.54
N LEU A 204 0.83 10.13 16.36
CA LEU A 204 0.84 10.95 15.14
C LEU A 204 -0.53 11.57 14.82
N ARG A 205 -1.52 11.46 15.72
CA ARG A 205 -2.88 11.96 15.49
C ARG A 205 -2.96 13.48 15.40
N ALA A 206 -2.08 14.18 16.10
CA ALA A 206 -1.96 15.64 16.03
C ALA A 206 -1.07 16.12 14.86
N GLY A 207 -0.39 15.21 14.17
CA GLY A 207 0.58 15.49 13.12
C GLY A 207 1.99 15.75 13.67
N ARG A 208 2.99 15.23 12.95
CA ARG A 208 4.43 15.46 13.24
C ARG A 208 5.19 15.67 11.94
N ARG A 209 6.20 16.52 11.98
CA ARG A 209 7.06 16.79 10.84
C ARG A 209 7.83 15.52 10.43
N VAL A 210 7.78 15.16 9.15
CA VAL A 210 8.43 13.94 8.62
C VAL A 210 9.94 13.94 8.86
N GLY A 211 10.58 15.10 8.79
CA GLY A 211 12.02 15.26 9.05
C GLY A 211 12.46 14.80 10.44
N ASP A 212 11.54 14.81 11.41
CA ASP A 212 11.77 14.40 12.81
C ASP A 212 11.40 12.94 13.07
N LEU A 213 11.00 12.20 12.02
CA LEU A 213 10.56 10.80 12.11
C LEU A 213 11.60 9.86 11.50
N ASP A 214 11.68 8.65 12.07
CA ASP A 214 12.44 7.51 11.56
C ASP A 214 11.60 6.26 11.81
N LEU A 215 10.68 5.98 10.88
CA LEU A 215 9.64 4.96 11.03
C LEU A 215 9.84 3.83 10.02
N ASP A 216 9.64 2.61 10.45
CA ASP A 216 9.20 1.43 9.72
C ASP A 216 8.21 0.69 10.65
N ASP A 217 7.09 1.35 10.98
CA ASP A 217 6.23 1.00 12.10
C ASP A 217 4.78 0.74 11.65
N GLY A 218 4.19 -0.32 12.21
CA GLY A 218 2.79 -0.65 12.05
C GLY A 218 1.91 0.02 13.12
N PHE A 219 0.73 0.45 12.70
CA PHE A 219 -0.27 1.05 13.58
C PHE A 219 -1.61 0.36 13.38
N GLY A 220 -2.38 0.25 14.46
CA GLY A 220 -3.72 -0.31 14.48
C GLY A 220 -4.76 0.65 15.05
N ALA A 221 -5.96 0.11 15.33
CA ALA A 221 -7.09 0.90 15.82
C ALA A 221 -7.29 2.17 14.97
N VAL A 222 -7.29 2.02 13.63
CA VAL A 222 -7.54 3.15 12.73
C VAL A 222 -8.95 3.69 12.99
N GLU A 223 -9.01 4.97 13.36
CA GLU A 223 -10.26 5.68 13.61
C GLU A 223 -10.95 5.99 12.28
N ALA A 224 -12.15 5.46 12.10
CA ALA A 224 -12.97 5.72 10.92
C ALA A 224 -14.06 6.74 11.23
N THR A 225 -14.18 7.75 10.37
CA THR A 225 -15.31 8.69 10.35
C THR A 225 -16.09 8.44 9.07
N ASP A 226 -17.41 8.27 9.18
CA ASP A 226 -18.29 7.93 8.05
C ASP A 226 -17.80 6.72 7.23
N GLY A 227 -17.28 5.69 7.93
CA GLY A 227 -16.78 4.45 7.33
C GLY A 227 -15.42 4.57 6.64
N ARG A 228 -14.65 5.65 6.88
CA ARG A 228 -13.32 5.88 6.29
C ARG A 228 -12.30 6.29 7.34
N GLY A 229 -11.15 5.60 7.33
CA GLY A 229 -9.95 6.03 8.05
C GLY A 229 -9.13 6.96 7.17
N GLU A 230 -8.73 8.15 7.65
CA GLU A 230 -7.97 9.14 6.87
C GLU A 230 -6.62 9.43 7.50
N HIS A 231 -5.56 9.28 6.71
CA HIS A 231 -4.19 9.68 7.03
C HIS A 231 -3.78 10.82 6.09
N SER A 232 -2.88 11.71 6.51
CA SER A 232 -2.55 12.85 5.66
C SER A 232 -1.09 13.28 5.73
N LEU A 233 -0.62 13.84 4.62
CA LEU A 233 0.55 14.70 4.54
C LEU A 233 0.08 16.12 4.27
N THR A 234 0.63 17.09 5.02
CA THR A 234 0.31 18.50 4.85
C THR A 234 1.58 19.30 4.68
N ALA A 235 1.62 20.14 3.64
CA ALA A 235 2.73 21.05 3.36
C ALA A 235 2.62 22.33 4.20
N PRO A 236 3.73 23.12 4.39
CA PRO A 236 3.72 24.35 5.13
C PRO A 236 2.76 25.44 4.58
N ASP A 237 2.43 25.36 3.29
CA ASP A 237 1.46 26.26 2.62
C ASP A 237 -0.01 25.84 2.78
N GLY A 238 -0.26 24.73 3.47
CA GLY A 238 -1.59 24.20 3.77
C GLY A 238 -2.14 23.21 2.74
N ARG A 239 -1.47 22.96 1.61
CA ARG A 239 -1.84 21.89 0.70
C ARG A 239 -1.74 20.54 1.41
N SER A 240 -2.68 19.64 1.13
CA SER A 240 -2.71 18.34 1.79
C SER A 240 -3.03 17.22 0.80
N VAL A 241 -2.33 16.09 0.97
CA VAL A 241 -2.65 14.80 0.35
C VAL A 241 -3.20 13.89 1.44
N ILE A 242 -4.37 13.31 1.18
CA ILE A 242 -5.11 12.49 2.15
C ILE A 242 -5.24 11.09 1.56
N LEU A 243 -4.67 10.11 2.26
CA LEU A 243 -4.92 8.70 1.97
C LEU A 243 -6.08 8.24 2.86
N TRP A 244 -7.10 7.66 2.24
CA TRP A 244 -8.23 7.09 2.95
C TRP A 244 -8.36 5.58 2.67
N GLY A 245 -8.89 4.83 3.62
CA GLY A 245 -9.30 3.44 3.49
C GLY A 245 -10.71 3.22 4.00
N ASP A 246 -11.43 2.24 3.43
CA ASP A 246 -12.74 1.82 3.96
C ASP A 246 -12.58 1.09 5.31
N GLU A 247 -13.69 0.64 5.90
CA GLU A 247 -13.73 -0.06 7.20
C GLU A 247 -12.90 -1.35 7.25
N ASN A 248 -12.46 -1.87 6.10
CA ASN A 248 -11.57 -3.03 6.04
C ASN A 248 -10.11 -2.65 6.30
N MET A 249 -9.69 -1.41 5.98
CA MET A 249 -8.32 -0.90 6.15
C MET A 249 -8.07 -0.47 7.61
N ARG A 250 -7.98 -1.44 8.49
CA ARG A 250 -7.93 -1.25 9.95
C ARG A 250 -6.53 -1.01 10.50
N TYR A 251 -5.52 -1.15 9.66
CA TYR A 251 -4.11 -1.00 9.98
C TYR A 251 -3.43 -0.09 8.97
N VAL A 252 -2.33 0.53 9.38
CA VAL A 252 -1.48 1.32 8.49
C VAL A 252 -0.02 1.11 8.86
N GLN A 253 0.85 0.91 7.87
CA GLN A 253 2.30 1.00 8.05
C GLN A 253 2.74 2.40 7.66
N ALA A 254 3.60 3.01 8.47
CA ALA A 254 4.32 4.23 8.11
C ALA A 254 5.80 3.91 7.95
N PHE A 255 6.37 4.25 6.79
CA PHE A 255 7.77 4.04 6.52
C PHE A 255 8.41 5.34 6.00
N THR A 256 9.46 5.83 6.67
CA THR A 256 10.10 7.12 6.36
C THR A 256 11.58 6.95 5.97
N PRO A 257 11.90 6.15 4.90
CA PRO A 257 13.29 5.88 4.52
C PRO A 257 14.01 7.17 4.12
N ARG A 258 15.26 7.30 4.55
CA ARG A 258 16.14 8.42 4.18
C ARG A 258 17.01 8.12 2.96
N ASN A 259 16.90 6.93 2.39
CA ASN A 259 17.65 6.45 1.24
C ASN A 259 16.74 6.02 0.10
N PHE A 260 15.67 6.79 -0.15
CA PHE A 260 14.78 6.59 -1.28
C PHE A 260 15.33 7.33 -2.51
N PRO A 261 15.27 6.74 -3.73
CA PRO A 261 15.63 7.45 -4.95
C PRO A 261 14.51 8.41 -5.35
N ILE A 262 14.70 9.69 -5.12
CA ILE A 262 13.75 10.76 -5.46
C ILE A 262 14.08 11.28 -6.85
N THR A 263 13.12 11.31 -7.74
CA THR A 263 13.24 11.95 -9.05
C THR A 263 12.73 13.39 -8.94
N VAL A 264 13.56 14.35 -9.34
CA VAL A 264 13.21 15.78 -9.40
C VAL A 264 13.29 16.22 -10.86
N GLY A 265 12.14 16.56 -11.44
CA GLY A 265 12.04 16.87 -12.87
C GLY A 265 12.52 15.73 -13.75
N ASP A 266 13.22 16.07 -14.85
CA ASP A 266 13.82 15.09 -15.78
C ASP A 266 15.25 14.66 -15.39
N GLY A 267 15.65 14.94 -14.13
CA GLY A 267 17.00 14.66 -13.63
C GLY A 267 17.23 13.19 -13.20
N GLU A 268 18.51 12.83 -12.99
CA GLU A 268 18.86 11.57 -12.37
C GLU A 268 18.33 11.51 -10.91
N PRO A 269 17.85 10.34 -10.45
CA PRO A 269 17.37 10.21 -9.08
C PRO A 269 18.44 10.57 -8.04
N VAL A 270 18.07 11.37 -7.06
CA VAL A 270 18.90 11.69 -5.90
C VAL A 270 18.43 10.95 -4.66
N THR A 271 19.36 10.61 -3.76
CA THR A 271 18.97 9.98 -2.50
C THR A 271 18.31 10.99 -1.57
N GLY A 272 17.14 10.67 -1.07
CA GLY A 272 16.36 11.56 -0.20
C GLY A 272 15.45 10.82 0.78
N GLN A 273 14.72 11.59 1.57
CA GLN A 273 13.67 11.07 2.45
C GLN A 273 12.36 10.97 1.70
N ALA A 274 11.68 9.83 1.82
CA ALA A 274 10.32 9.63 1.33
C ALA A 274 9.41 9.17 2.47
N VAL A 275 8.11 9.13 2.26
CA VAL A 275 7.15 8.63 3.24
C VAL A 275 6.12 7.74 2.58
N ALA A 276 6.11 6.45 2.95
CA ALA A 276 5.02 5.54 2.62
C ALA A 276 3.96 5.59 3.73
N ILE A 277 2.70 5.64 3.30
CA ILE A 277 1.54 5.41 4.16
C ILE A 277 0.80 4.23 3.53
N GLU A 278 0.91 3.07 4.15
CA GLU A 278 0.44 1.81 3.58
C GLU A 278 -0.85 1.37 4.28
N PRO A 279 -2.02 1.59 3.69
CA PRO A 279 -3.26 1.07 4.26
C PRO A 279 -3.27 -0.45 4.11
N MET A 280 -3.66 -1.12 5.21
CA MET A 280 -3.66 -2.58 5.29
C MET A 280 -4.92 -3.08 6.00
N THR A 281 -5.41 -4.24 5.55
CA THR A 281 -6.54 -4.92 6.23
C THR A 281 -6.09 -5.72 7.44
N ALA A 282 -4.80 -6.08 7.50
CA ALA A 282 -4.21 -6.87 8.59
C ALA A 282 -2.75 -6.42 8.84
N PRO A 283 -2.24 -6.56 10.06
CA PRO A 283 -0.85 -6.23 10.38
C PRO A 283 0.12 -7.31 9.90
N ALA A 284 1.41 -7.08 10.10
CA ALA A 284 2.43 -8.11 9.93
C ALA A 284 2.07 -9.38 10.74
N ASN A 285 2.52 -10.52 10.23
CA ASN A 285 2.34 -11.85 10.82
C ASN A 285 0.88 -12.31 11.03
N ALA A 286 -0.06 -11.73 10.29
CA ALA A 286 -1.50 -11.97 10.42
C ALA A 286 -1.89 -13.46 10.23
N PHE A 287 -1.18 -14.21 9.40
CA PHE A 287 -1.43 -15.65 9.22
C PHE A 287 -1.18 -16.47 10.48
N ASN A 288 -0.37 -15.96 11.41
CA ASN A 288 -0.10 -16.59 12.71
C ASN A 288 -0.95 -16.02 13.84
N THR A 289 -1.22 -14.72 13.83
CA THR A 289 -1.96 -14.05 14.89
C THR A 289 -3.48 -14.10 14.68
N GLY A 290 -3.92 -14.19 13.43
CA GLY A 290 -5.32 -14.05 13.04
C GLY A 290 -5.84 -12.60 13.04
N ALA A 291 -5.03 -11.63 13.46
CA ALA A 291 -5.44 -10.23 13.54
C ALA A 291 -5.74 -9.68 12.14
N GLY A 292 -6.96 -9.17 11.94
CA GLY A 292 -7.42 -8.61 10.65
C GLY A 292 -7.50 -9.61 9.49
N LEU A 293 -7.11 -10.87 9.71
CA LEU A 293 -7.12 -11.91 8.68
C LEU A 293 -8.55 -12.31 8.33
N ARG A 294 -8.89 -12.29 7.06
CA ARG A 294 -10.16 -12.78 6.56
C ARG A 294 -9.99 -14.19 5.98
N TRP A 295 -10.99 -15.05 6.18
CA TRP A 295 -11.10 -16.35 5.54
C TRP A 295 -12.24 -16.29 4.53
N LEU A 296 -11.92 -16.46 3.25
CA LEU A 296 -12.94 -16.53 2.19
C LEU A 296 -13.33 -17.99 1.96
N THR A 297 -14.61 -18.28 2.09
CA THR A 297 -15.17 -19.58 1.71
C THR A 297 -15.17 -19.77 0.18
N PRO A 298 -15.22 -20.99 -0.35
CA PRO A 298 -15.32 -21.25 -1.79
C PRO A 298 -16.42 -20.41 -2.46
N GLY A 299 -16.07 -19.67 -3.50
CA GLY A 299 -16.96 -18.77 -4.23
C GLY A 299 -17.20 -17.40 -3.59
N GLU A 300 -16.80 -17.20 -2.34
CA GLU A 300 -16.95 -15.90 -1.65
C GLU A 300 -16.09 -14.82 -2.31
N THR A 301 -16.67 -13.61 -2.36
CA THR A 301 -15.99 -12.40 -2.86
C THR A 301 -15.89 -11.36 -1.77
N TRP A 302 -14.76 -10.67 -1.70
CA TRP A 302 -14.48 -9.57 -0.78
C TRP A 302 -14.04 -8.34 -1.53
N THR A 303 -14.66 -7.20 -1.22
CA THR A 303 -14.32 -5.91 -1.81
C THR A 303 -13.70 -5.01 -0.75
N VAL A 304 -12.60 -4.34 -1.10
CA VAL A 304 -11.87 -3.39 -0.25
C VAL A 304 -11.59 -2.14 -1.07
N ARG A 305 -11.72 -0.96 -0.47
CA ARG A 305 -11.50 0.32 -1.13
C ARG A 305 -10.54 1.21 -0.37
N TRP A 306 -9.76 1.96 -1.11
CA TRP A 306 -8.93 3.05 -0.61
C TRP A 306 -8.77 4.10 -1.70
N GLY A 307 -8.10 5.21 -1.38
CA GLY A 307 -7.82 6.22 -2.37
C GLY A 307 -6.96 7.35 -1.85
N ILE A 308 -6.61 8.24 -2.77
CA ILE A 308 -5.84 9.45 -2.50
C ILE A 308 -6.70 10.64 -2.87
N ARG A 309 -6.93 11.55 -1.92
CA ARG A 309 -7.57 12.85 -2.12
C ARG A 309 -6.55 13.95 -1.94
N HIS A 310 -6.92 15.13 -2.41
CA HIS A 310 -6.09 16.33 -2.30
C HIS A 310 -6.94 17.54 -1.90
N ARG A 311 -6.31 18.49 -1.21
CA ARG A 311 -6.94 19.78 -0.82
C ARG A 311 -5.95 20.90 -1.03
N GLY A 312 -6.43 22.05 -1.55
CA GLY A 312 -5.63 23.27 -1.75
C GLY A 312 -4.77 23.29 -3.01
N PHE A 313 -5.08 22.44 -3.99
CA PHE A 313 -4.37 22.35 -5.27
C PHE A 313 -5.08 23.13 -6.38
#